data_4792e44e2aef44b91ae013529bb90ac0
#
_entry.id   4792e44e2aef44b91ae013529bb90ac0
#
_cell.length_a   1.000
_cell.length_b   1.000
_cell.length_c   1.000
_cell.angle_alpha   90.00
_cell.angle_beta   90.00
_cell.angle_gamma   90.00
#
_symmetry.space_group_name_H-M   'P 1'
#
loop_
_entity.id
_entity.type
_entity.pdbx_description
1 polymer ?
#
loop_
_entity_poly.entity_id
_entity_poly.type
_entity_poly.pdbx_seq_one_letter_code
_entity_poly.pdbx_strand_id
1 'polypeptide(L)'
;MVGGFVLKELLEGKTIDVRVESVEGKTIENTITIEDIGRGQIIGTRMAFKNYTAFVNTYKEPINSIFSAIPLEGNLSGLTFSGCGDLNPLQNDIPHNVIKTGTRFLFNGAEGYVLGDGTRSSAEKPNLMLTADYKQMDPYYLGGYKTGQGGEVYDTVAIPIPVLNEEIYNNLLITDENIKLPLAEIKGRHLPLGETNYKEMWEGYDLRPQYGRSKCSKCDSCTIEEICPTNAFSNERLDLTRCFGCGLCAHFCKNDAFDMNTGDVDLEIKGNQVNVPIICRQSDRLRGNKLSNQLKKLIETQEFTL
;
A
#
# COMPACT_ATOMS: atom_id res chain seq x y z
N MET A 1 -14.64 -11.75 -9.78
CA MET A 1 -13.64 -10.76 -9.25
C MET A 1 -12.26 -11.33 -9.51
N VAL A 2 -11.37 -10.54 -10.05
CA VAL A 2 -9.98 -10.95 -10.30
C VAL A 2 -9.12 -10.29 -9.22
N GLY A 3 -8.34 -11.09 -8.50
CA GLY A 3 -7.45 -10.56 -7.46
C GLY A 3 -6.27 -9.78 -8.06
N GLY A 4 -5.67 -8.90 -7.26
CA GLY A 4 -4.59 -8.02 -7.72
C GLY A 4 -3.37 -8.75 -8.29
N PHE A 5 -3.01 -9.91 -7.76
CA PHE A 5 -1.95 -10.74 -8.34
C PHE A 5 -2.30 -11.21 -9.75
N VAL A 6 -3.51 -11.70 -9.95
CA VAL A 6 -3.97 -12.22 -11.25
C VAL A 6 -4.11 -11.08 -12.27
N LEU A 7 -4.70 -9.96 -11.89
CA LEU A 7 -4.86 -8.82 -12.78
C LEU A 7 -3.50 -8.27 -13.27
N LYS A 8 -2.53 -8.17 -12.35
CA LYS A 8 -1.17 -7.74 -12.70
C LYS A 8 -0.53 -8.66 -13.74
N GLU A 9 -0.59 -9.98 -13.53
CA GLU A 9 -0.03 -10.97 -14.47
C GLU A 9 -0.68 -10.88 -15.85
N LEU A 10 -2.01 -10.73 -15.90
CA LEU A 10 -2.75 -10.58 -17.16
C LEU A 10 -2.38 -9.28 -17.90
N LEU A 11 -2.23 -8.17 -17.18
CA LEU A 11 -1.79 -6.89 -17.76
C LEU A 11 -0.33 -6.94 -18.24
N GLU A 12 0.49 -7.79 -17.63
CA GLU A 12 1.86 -8.10 -18.09
C GLU A 12 1.88 -9.04 -19.33
N GLY A 13 0.71 -9.41 -19.86
CA GLY A 13 0.58 -10.27 -21.05
C GLY A 13 0.71 -11.77 -20.77
N LYS A 14 0.64 -12.19 -19.50
CA LYS A 14 0.69 -13.61 -19.14
C LYS A 14 -0.67 -14.26 -19.27
N THR A 15 -0.67 -15.58 -19.42
CA THR A 15 -1.86 -16.43 -19.36
C THR A 15 -2.01 -17.02 -17.97
N ILE A 16 -3.24 -17.23 -17.53
CA ILE A 16 -3.56 -17.80 -16.21
C ILE A 16 -4.47 -19.01 -16.42
N ASP A 17 -4.08 -20.14 -15.85
CA ASP A 17 -4.92 -21.33 -15.81
C ASP A 17 -5.94 -21.21 -14.67
N VAL A 18 -7.20 -21.35 -15.02
CA VAL A 18 -8.32 -21.25 -14.08
C VAL A 18 -8.98 -22.62 -13.99
N ARG A 19 -9.09 -23.13 -12.76
CA ARG A 19 -9.83 -24.34 -12.45
C ARG A 19 -11.00 -24.00 -11.55
N VAL A 20 -12.19 -24.36 -11.98
CA VAL A 20 -13.42 -24.20 -11.20
C VAL A 20 -14.03 -25.56 -10.93
N GLU A 21 -14.24 -25.89 -9.68
CA GLU A 21 -14.95 -27.09 -9.22
C GLU A 21 -16.32 -26.70 -8.75
N SER A 22 -17.36 -27.38 -9.29
CA SER A 22 -18.70 -27.25 -8.77
C SER A 22 -18.88 -28.10 -7.51
N VAL A 23 -19.90 -27.79 -6.71
CA VAL A 23 -20.29 -28.58 -5.53
C VAL A 23 -20.63 -30.04 -5.91
N GLU A 24 -20.99 -30.28 -7.16
CA GLU A 24 -21.30 -31.59 -7.71
C GLU A 24 -20.09 -32.37 -8.25
N GLY A 25 -18.88 -31.80 -8.07
CA GLY A 25 -17.62 -32.41 -8.48
C GLY A 25 -17.29 -32.27 -9.98
N LYS A 26 -18.01 -31.41 -10.72
CA LYS A 26 -17.65 -31.07 -12.10
C LYS A 26 -16.52 -30.08 -12.08
N THR A 27 -15.45 -30.37 -12.79
CA THR A 27 -14.29 -29.47 -12.98
C THR A 27 -14.36 -28.87 -14.37
N ILE A 28 -14.16 -27.55 -14.43
CA ILE A 28 -13.92 -26.79 -15.66
C ILE A 28 -12.53 -26.19 -15.55
N GLU A 29 -11.70 -26.48 -16.53
CA GLU A 29 -10.36 -25.91 -16.65
C GLU A 29 -10.31 -25.05 -17.91
N ASN A 30 -9.72 -23.86 -17.80
CA ASN A 30 -9.54 -22.94 -18.92
C ASN A 30 -8.29 -22.10 -18.70
N THR A 31 -7.66 -21.69 -19.76
CA THR A 31 -6.56 -20.72 -19.75
C THR A 31 -7.09 -19.38 -20.20
N ILE A 32 -6.93 -18.36 -19.41
CA ILE A 32 -7.41 -17.00 -19.67
C ILE A 32 -6.27 -16.03 -19.95
N THR A 33 -6.57 -15.04 -20.76
CA THR A 33 -5.74 -13.87 -21.06
C THR A 33 -6.46 -12.59 -20.61
N ILE A 34 -5.84 -11.43 -20.75
CA ILE A 34 -6.50 -10.15 -20.48
C ILE A 34 -7.73 -9.91 -21.38
N GLU A 35 -7.75 -10.52 -22.59
CA GLU A 35 -8.86 -10.35 -23.53
C GLU A 35 -10.11 -11.13 -23.12
N ASP A 36 -9.95 -12.22 -22.38
CA ASP A 36 -11.05 -13.02 -21.85
C ASP A 36 -11.76 -12.35 -20.67
N ILE A 37 -11.10 -11.39 -20.04
CA ILE A 37 -11.70 -10.54 -19.02
C ILE A 37 -12.57 -9.52 -19.74
N GLY A 38 -13.89 -9.65 -19.62
CA GLY A 38 -14.85 -8.75 -20.28
C GLY A 38 -14.53 -7.29 -20.01
N ARG A 39 -15.06 -6.39 -20.81
CA ARG A 39 -14.94 -4.94 -20.56
C ARG A 39 -15.45 -4.64 -19.14
N GLY A 40 -14.55 -4.51 -18.22
CA GLY A 40 -14.80 -4.19 -16.83
C GLY A 40 -14.16 -2.87 -16.51
N GLN A 41 -14.85 -2.11 -15.71
CA GLN A 41 -14.28 -1.00 -14.99
C GLN A 41 -13.95 -1.51 -13.60
N ILE A 42 -12.84 -1.10 -13.02
CA ILE A 42 -12.67 -1.24 -11.60
C ILE A 42 -13.65 -0.24 -10.98
N ILE A 43 -14.73 -0.77 -10.44
CA ILE A 43 -15.68 0.05 -9.68
C ILE A 43 -15.33 -0.10 -8.21
N GLY A 44 -14.92 1.00 -7.62
CA GLY A 44 -14.81 1.11 -6.19
C GLY A 44 -13.64 0.37 -5.59
N THR A 45 -12.58 1.05 -5.45
CA THR A 45 -11.70 0.81 -4.33
C THR A 45 -12.29 1.54 -3.14
N ARG A 46 -12.40 0.85 -2.05
CA ARG A 46 -12.63 1.50 -0.78
C ARG A 46 -11.37 2.25 -0.42
N MET A 47 -11.28 3.47 -0.88
CA MET A 47 -10.31 4.42 -0.34
C MET A 47 -10.82 4.84 1.04
N ALA A 48 -10.74 3.92 2.00
CA ALA A 48 -11.03 4.25 3.39
C ALA A 48 -9.79 4.92 3.95
N PHE A 49 -9.83 6.21 4.00
CA PHE A 49 -8.75 7.03 4.49
C PHE A 49 -9.00 7.42 5.93
N LYS A 50 -8.78 6.53 6.82
CA LYS A 50 -8.57 6.92 8.20
C LYS A 50 -7.09 6.78 8.51
N ASN A 51 -6.62 7.76 9.27
CA ASN A 51 -5.28 7.90 9.78
C ASN A 51 -4.52 6.58 9.87
N TYR A 52 -3.34 6.54 9.34
CA TYR A 52 -2.42 5.45 9.59
C TYR A 52 -2.27 5.27 11.08
N THR A 53 -2.18 4.02 11.48
CA THR A 53 -1.80 3.65 12.83
C THR A 53 -0.57 2.78 12.73
N ALA A 54 0.49 3.16 13.39
CA ALA A 54 1.63 2.28 13.57
C ALA A 54 1.37 1.36 14.77
N PHE A 55 1.67 0.09 14.62
CA PHE A 55 1.46 -0.92 15.66
C PHE A 55 2.78 -1.43 16.18
N VAL A 56 2.87 -1.53 17.51
CA VAL A 56 4.03 -2.05 18.23
C VAL A 56 3.61 -3.28 19.03
N ASN A 57 4.39 -4.35 18.97
CA ASN A 57 4.18 -5.47 19.87
C ASN A 57 4.79 -5.14 21.24
N THR A 58 3.93 -4.93 22.22
CA THR A 58 4.31 -4.68 23.62
C THR A 58 4.33 -5.95 24.49
N TYR A 59 4.01 -7.10 23.90
CA TYR A 59 3.93 -8.37 24.58
C TYR A 59 5.19 -9.22 24.35
N LYS A 60 5.44 -10.16 25.26
CA LYS A 60 6.57 -11.09 25.15
C LYS A 60 6.34 -12.15 24.09
N GLU A 61 5.07 -12.55 23.90
CA GLU A 61 4.72 -13.57 22.92
C GLU A 61 4.70 -12.97 21.51
N PRO A 62 5.11 -13.76 20.51
CA PRO A 62 4.98 -13.35 19.12
C PRO A 62 3.53 -13.08 18.75
N ILE A 63 3.29 -12.02 17.98
CA ILE A 63 1.98 -11.68 17.42
C ILE A 63 2.14 -11.53 15.92
N ASN A 64 1.27 -12.19 15.17
CA ASN A 64 1.22 -11.98 13.73
C ASN A 64 0.91 -10.51 13.44
N SER A 65 1.74 -9.89 12.62
CA SER A 65 1.41 -8.57 12.10
C SER A 65 0.15 -8.66 11.26
N ILE A 66 -0.63 -7.59 11.22
CA ILE A 66 -1.86 -7.54 10.43
C ILE A 66 -1.61 -7.73 8.92
N PHE A 67 -0.38 -7.76 8.48
CA PHE A 67 0.00 -7.74 7.09
C PHE A 67 0.94 -8.85 6.65
N SER A 68 1.57 -9.51 7.56
CA SER A 68 2.47 -10.59 7.22
C SER A 68 2.16 -11.81 8.06
N ALA A 69 2.48 -12.96 7.52
CA ALA A 69 2.51 -14.19 8.27
C ALA A 69 3.66 -14.22 9.30
N ILE A 70 4.47 -13.16 9.37
CA ILE A 70 5.61 -13.11 10.30
C ILE A 70 5.16 -12.52 11.61
N PRO A 71 5.44 -13.21 12.71
CA PRO A 71 5.19 -12.68 14.03
C PRO A 71 6.15 -11.52 14.34
N LEU A 72 5.62 -10.45 14.93
CA LEU A 72 6.41 -9.49 15.67
C LEU A 72 6.78 -10.12 17.02
N GLU A 73 8.06 -10.28 17.27
CA GLU A 73 8.57 -10.97 18.46
C GLU A 73 9.01 -9.98 19.55
N GLY A 74 8.86 -10.38 20.80
CA GLY A 74 9.44 -9.70 21.96
C GLY A 74 8.76 -8.41 22.38
N ASN A 75 9.23 -7.85 23.47
CA ASN A 75 8.77 -6.58 24.02
C ASN A 75 9.26 -5.44 23.13
N LEU A 76 8.36 -4.66 22.54
CA LEU A 76 8.68 -3.50 21.72
C LEU A 76 9.62 -3.80 20.57
N SER A 77 9.53 -5.01 20.01
CA SER A 77 10.51 -5.54 19.06
C SER A 77 10.42 -4.91 17.66
N GLY A 78 9.39 -4.16 17.35
CA GLY A 78 9.32 -3.48 16.08
C GLY A 78 7.98 -2.81 15.81
N LEU A 79 8.00 -1.85 14.90
CA LEU A 79 6.85 -1.16 14.37
C LEU A 79 6.39 -1.82 13.08
N THR A 80 5.16 -2.24 13.07
CA THR A 80 4.41 -2.51 11.85
C THR A 80 3.49 -1.34 11.57
N PHE A 81 3.57 -0.85 10.35
CA PHE A 81 2.84 0.31 9.92
C PHE A 81 1.62 -0.12 9.15
N SER A 82 0.46 0.21 9.64
CA SER A 82 -0.80 -0.17 9.03
C SER A 82 -1.71 1.01 8.82
N GLY A 83 -2.22 1.13 7.62
CA GLY A 83 -3.23 2.13 7.35
C GLY A 83 -3.65 2.20 5.91
N CYS A 84 -4.74 2.87 5.66
CA CYS A 84 -5.26 3.11 4.34
C CYS A 84 -5.12 4.58 4.00
N GLY A 85 -4.22 4.91 3.09
CA GLY A 85 -4.05 6.26 2.55
C GLY A 85 -3.11 7.15 3.36
N ASP A 86 -2.26 7.81 2.68
CA ASP A 86 -1.43 8.85 3.22
C ASP A 86 -2.24 10.10 3.41
N LEU A 87 -2.19 11.11 3.40
CA LEU A 87 -3.08 12.26 3.43
C LEU A 87 -4.44 11.91 2.85
N ASN A 88 -5.43 12.03 3.66
CA ASN A 88 -6.77 12.00 3.12
C ASN A 88 -7.25 13.42 2.84
N PRO A 89 -7.16 13.89 1.59
CA PRO A 89 -7.67 15.21 1.24
C PRO A 89 -9.18 15.32 1.48
N LEU A 90 -9.88 14.19 1.54
CA LEU A 90 -11.33 14.15 1.79
C LEU A 90 -11.71 14.51 3.22
N GLN A 91 -10.80 14.44 4.19
CA GLN A 91 -11.10 14.82 5.57
C GLN A 91 -11.42 16.31 5.71
N ASN A 92 -10.87 17.13 4.82
CA ASN A 92 -11.08 18.57 4.80
C ASN A 92 -11.98 19.03 3.63
N ASP A 93 -12.48 18.08 2.84
CA ASP A 93 -13.41 18.33 1.72
C ASP A 93 -14.76 17.66 1.97
N ILE A 94 -15.33 17.86 3.13
CA ILE A 94 -16.67 17.39 3.47
C ILE A 94 -17.67 18.55 3.24
N PRO A 95 -18.66 18.39 2.36
CA PRO A 95 -19.17 17.20 1.67
C PRO A 95 -18.67 17.01 0.21
N HIS A 96 -17.39 16.84 -0.01
CA HIS A 96 -16.77 16.62 -1.34
C HIS A 96 -17.04 17.78 -2.33
N ASN A 97 -16.74 19.00 -1.90
CA ASN A 97 -16.93 20.19 -2.74
C ASN A 97 -15.84 20.34 -3.81
N VAL A 98 -14.64 19.86 -3.52
CA VAL A 98 -13.48 19.95 -4.42
C VAL A 98 -13.30 18.63 -5.18
N ILE A 99 -13.21 17.50 -4.46
CA ILE A 99 -13.14 16.16 -5.06
C ILE A 99 -14.55 15.57 -5.09
N LYS A 100 -15.22 15.71 -6.21
CA LYS A 100 -16.64 15.38 -6.40
C LYS A 100 -16.87 14.45 -7.59
N THR A 101 -18.09 14.02 -7.78
CA THR A 101 -18.51 13.26 -8.95
C THR A 101 -18.06 13.95 -10.23
N GLY A 102 -17.40 13.20 -11.10
CA GLY A 102 -16.83 13.70 -12.35
C GLY A 102 -15.39 14.22 -12.22
N THR A 103 -14.82 14.33 -11.02
CA THR A 103 -13.40 14.67 -10.87
C THR A 103 -12.55 13.62 -11.57
N ARG A 104 -11.71 14.06 -12.50
CA ARG A 104 -10.75 13.22 -13.22
C ARG A 104 -9.50 13.02 -12.37
N PHE A 105 -8.90 11.84 -12.51
CA PHE A 105 -7.67 11.48 -11.78
C PHE A 105 -6.92 10.37 -12.51
N LEU A 106 -5.71 10.04 -12.08
CA LEU A 106 -5.02 8.85 -12.53
C LEU A 106 -5.19 7.70 -11.54
N PHE A 107 -5.61 6.56 -12.06
CA PHE A 107 -5.77 5.32 -11.33
C PHE A 107 -4.88 4.26 -11.96
N ASN A 108 -3.82 3.87 -11.27
CA ASN A 108 -2.78 2.96 -11.80
C ASN A 108 -2.26 3.40 -13.18
N GLY A 109 -2.12 4.70 -13.40
CA GLY A 109 -1.70 5.26 -14.68
C GLY A 109 -2.79 5.47 -15.72
N ALA A 110 -3.95 4.83 -15.59
CA ALA A 110 -5.11 5.07 -16.45
C ALA A 110 -5.89 6.29 -15.98
N GLU A 111 -6.51 7.00 -16.93
CA GLU A 111 -7.46 8.05 -16.59
C GLU A 111 -8.74 7.46 -16.00
N GLY A 112 -9.19 8.03 -14.91
CA GLY A 112 -10.39 7.62 -14.20
C GLY A 112 -11.24 8.78 -13.73
N TYR A 113 -12.41 8.45 -13.17
CA TYR A 113 -13.40 9.41 -12.71
C TYR A 113 -13.95 9.04 -11.34
N VAL A 114 -14.20 10.05 -10.53
CA VAL A 114 -14.98 9.89 -9.30
C VAL A 114 -16.45 9.72 -9.68
N LEU A 115 -17.08 8.64 -9.22
CA LEU A 115 -18.50 8.36 -9.45
C LEU A 115 -19.40 8.96 -8.36
N GLY A 116 -18.87 9.17 -7.17
CA GLY A 116 -19.57 9.67 -6.00
C GLY A 116 -19.02 9.10 -4.72
N ASP A 117 -19.81 9.15 -3.67
CA ASP A 117 -19.47 8.57 -2.39
C ASP A 117 -19.36 7.05 -2.48
N GLY A 118 -18.34 6.50 -1.85
CA GLY A 118 -18.16 5.07 -1.75
C GLY A 118 -19.13 4.43 -0.75
N THR A 119 -19.19 3.11 -0.78
CA THR A 119 -20.02 2.35 0.15
C THR A 119 -19.60 2.62 1.60
N ARG A 120 -20.55 3.00 2.45
CA ARG A 120 -20.34 3.36 3.85
C ARG A 120 -19.46 4.61 4.06
N SER A 121 -19.44 5.52 3.10
CA SER A 121 -18.86 6.84 3.29
C SER A 121 -19.60 7.60 4.39
N SER A 122 -18.88 8.28 5.26
CA SER A 122 -19.42 9.15 6.31
C SER A 122 -18.48 10.33 6.54
N ALA A 123 -18.93 11.33 7.26
CA ALA A 123 -18.13 12.50 7.61
C ALA A 123 -16.84 12.11 8.37
N GLU A 124 -16.91 11.06 9.21
CA GLU A 124 -15.72 10.58 9.96
C GLU A 124 -14.84 9.62 9.16
N LYS A 125 -15.39 9.04 8.10
CA LYS A 125 -14.71 8.06 7.23
C LYS A 125 -15.10 8.29 5.78
N PRO A 126 -14.74 9.45 5.21
CA PRO A 126 -15.08 9.74 3.84
C PRO A 126 -14.34 8.76 2.91
N ASN A 127 -15.06 8.24 1.92
CA ASN A 127 -14.47 7.44 0.87
C ASN A 127 -15.19 7.66 -0.45
N LEU A 128 -14.50 7.41 -1.56
CA LEU A 128 -14.99 7.66 -2.90
C LEU A 128 -15.23 6.35 -3.66
N MET A 129 -16.19 6.38 -4.55
CA MET A 129 -16.36 5.39 -5.59
C MET A 129 -15.64 5.89 -6.85
N LEU A 130 -14.70 5.10 -7.33
CA LEU A 130 -13.82 5.42 -8.45
C LEU A 130 -14.05 4.47 -9.61
N THR A 131 -13.80 4.92 -10.83
CA THR A 131 -13.82 4.08 -12.03
C THR A 131 -12.68 4.42 -12.96
N ALA A 132 -12.12 3.41 -13.60
CA ALA A 132 -11.16 3.54 -14.70
C ALA A 132 -11.20 2.29 -15.56
N ASP A 133 -10.76 2.41 -16.82
CA ASP A 133 -10.58 1.23 -17.68
C ASP A 133 -9.32 0.47 -17.26
N TYR A 134 -9.51 -0.72 -16.68
CA TYR A 134 -8.41 -1.53 -16.17
C TYR A 134 -7.45 -2.01 -17.29
N LYS A 135 -7.89 -2.13 -18.53
CA LYS A 135 -7.02 -2.50 -19.67
C LYS A 135 -6.01 -1.41 -20.02
N GLN A 136 -6.25 -0.18 -19.60
CA GLN A 136 -5.32 0.95 -19.79
C GLN A 136 -4.40 1.17 -18.58
N MET A 137 -4.56 0.39 -17.53
CA MET A 137 -3.71 0.50 -16.34
C MET A 137 -2.29 -0.01 -16.62
N ASP A 138 -1.31 0.69 -16.05
CA ASP A 138 0.06 0.25 -16.01
C ASP A 138 0.25 -0.77 -14.87
N PRO A 139 0.65 -2.01 -15.16
CA PRO A 139 0.86 -3.05 -14.15
C PRO A 139 1.93 -2.69 -13.11
N TYR A 140 2.75 -1.68 -13.36
CA TYR A 140 3.69 -1.17 -12.36
C TYR A 140 2.99 -0.59 -11.12
N TYR A 141 1.86 0.08 -11.29
CA TYR A 141 1.17 0.79 -10.22
C TYR A 141 0.19 -0.05 -9.41
N LEU A 142 -0.10 -1.27 -9.82
CA LEU A 142 -1.02 -2.16 -9.12
C LEU A 142 -0.41 -3.54 -8.84
N GLY A 143 -1.00 -4.27 -7.92
CA GLY A 143 -0.61 -5.64 -7.66
C GLY A 143 -1.38 -6.30 -6.54
N GLY A 144 -0.95 -7.51 -6.21
CA GLY A 144 -1.45 -8.25 -5.07
C GLY A 144 -0.57 -8.05 -3.85
N TYR A 145 -1.20 -8.15 -2.70
CA TYR A 145 -0.56 -8.07 -1.40
C TYR A 145 -1.07 -9.20 -0.52
N LYS A 146 -0.17 -10.05 -0.01
CA LYS A 146 -0.53 -11.11 0.94
C LYS A 146 -0.85 -10.50 2.30
N THR A 147 -1.97 -10.89 2.86
CA THR A 147 -2.30 -10.67 4.27
C THR A 147 -2.23 -12.00 5.00
N GLY A 148 -2.24 -12.00 6.33
CA GLY A 148 -2.11 -13.23 7.12
C GLY A 148 -3.18 -14.31 6.83
N GLN A 149 -4.29 -13.94 6.22
CA GLN A 149 -5.41 -14.86 5.91
C GLN A 149 -5.90 -14.77 4.46
N GLY A 150 -5.23 -14.00 3.61
CA GLY A 150 -5.68 -13.82 2.25
C GLY A 150 -4.79 -12.93 1.42
N GLY A 151 -5.37 -12.29 0.43
CA GLY A 151 -4.70 -11.32 -0.42
C GLY A 151 -5.59 -10.12 -0.66
N GLU A 152 -4.96 -8.97 -0.77
CA GLU A 152 -5.61 -7.72 -1.13
C GLU A 152 -4.99 -7.15 -2.40
N VAL A 153 -5.68 -6.20 -3.00
CA VAL A 153 -5.16 -5.41 -4.11
C VAL A 153 -4.52 -4.16 -3.54
N TYR A 154 -3.35 -3.80 -4.00
CA TYR A 154 -2.84 -2.46 -3.84
C TYR A 154 -2.97 -1.70 -5.15
N ASP A 155 -3.35 -0.45 -5.05
CA ASP A 155 -3.55 0.46 -6.15
C ASP A 155 -2.83 1.78 -5.87
N THR A 156 -2.50 2.51 -6.93
CA THR A 156 -1.91 3.84 -6.84
C THR A 156 -2.82 4.85 -7.51
N VAL A 157 -3.12 5.93 -6.80
CA VAL A 157 -4.03 6.98 -7.25
C VAL A 157 -3.35 8.34 -7.15
N ALA A 158 -3.53 9.20 -8.15
CA ALA A 158 -3.13 10.60 -8.12
C ALA A 158 -4.32 11.47 -8.53
N ILE A 159 -4.77 12.32 -7.61
CA ILE A 159 -5.93 13.20 -7.81
C ILE A 159 -5.45 14.65 -7.86
N PRO A 160 -5.78 15.43 -8.92
CA PRO A 160 -5.49 16.84 -8.95
C PRO A 160 -6.44 17.60 -8.02
N ILE A 161 -5.90 18.50 -7.23
CA ILE A 161 -6.69 19.39 -6.37
C ILE A 161 -6.54 20.81 -6.90
N PRO A 162 -7.58 21.41 -7.51
CA PRO A 162 -7.50 22.78 -7.99
C PRO A 162 -7.42 23.76 -6.81
N VAL A 163 -6.44 24.66 -6.85
CA VAL A 163 -6.28 25.71 -5.85
C VAL A 163 -7.19 26.88 -6.25
N LEU A 164 -8.40 26.89 -5.73
CA LEU A 164 -9.45 27.86 -6.10
C LEU A 164 -9.45 29.11 -5.21
N ASN A 165 -8.88 29.02 -4.01
CA ASN A 165 -8.83 30.11 -3.05
C ASN A 165 -7.67 29.93 -2.05
N GLU A 166 -7.47 30.93 -1.20
CA GLU A 166 -6.39 30.95 -0.21
C GLU A 166 -6.56 29.86 0.88
N GLU A 167 -7.79 29.51 1.22
CA GLU A 167 -8.07 28.46 2.20
C GLU A 167 -7.58 27.09 1.70
N ILE A 168 -7.90 26.73 0.45
CA ILE A 168 -7.41 25.50 -0.18
C ILE A 168 -5.88 25.52 -0.26
N TYR A 169 -5.30 26.65 -0.65
CA TYR A 169 -3.84 26.80 -0.69
C TYR A 169 -3.21 26.54 0.67
N ASN A 170 -3.70 27.15 1.72
CA ASN A 170 -3.19 26.99 3.08
C ASN A 170 -3.35 25.54 3.58
N ASN A 171 -4.44 24.87 3.24
CA ASN A 171 -4.65 23.46 3.58
C ASN A 171 -3.68 22.51 2.85
N LEU A 172 -3.15 22.93 1.70
CA LEU A 172 -2.13 22.17 0.95
C LEU A 172 -0.69 22.42 1.44
N LEU A 173 -0.46 23.40 2.29
CA LEU A 173 0.86 23.69 2.88
C LEU A 173 1.25 22.73 4.02
N ILE A 174 0.46 21.69 4.25
CA ILE A 174 0.77 20.65 5.24
C ILE A 174 1.99 19.87 4.78
N THR A 175 2.99 19.79 5.66
CA THR A 175 4.19 18.98 5.46
C THR A 175 4.08 17.65 6.21
N ASP A 176 4.95 16.69 5.89
CA ASP A 176 5.03 15.39 6.58
C ASP A 176 5.19 15.53 8.10
N GLU A 177 5.81 16.61 8.58
CA GLU A 177 5.97 16.92 9.99
C GLU A 177 4.65 17.26 10.70
N ASN A 178 3.69 17.81 9.97
CA ASN A 178 2.38 18.18 10.48
C ASN A 178 1.39 17.00 10.50
N ILE A 179 1.71 15.91 9.78
CA ILE A 179 0.82 14.75 9.68
C ILE A 179 1.12 13.80 10.83
N LYS A 180 0.23 13.84 11.79
CA LYS A 180 0.34 13.01 12.99
C LYS A 180 0.00 11.57 12.69
N LEU A 181 0.75 10.69 13.33
CA LEU A 181 0.63 9.26 13.21
C LEU A 181 0.46 8.63 14.59
N PRO A 182 -0.75 8.18 14.94
CA PRO A 182 -0.97 7.50 16.21
C PRO A 182 -0.26 6.14 16.23
N LEU A 183 0.32 5.81 17.37
CA LEU A 183 0.97 4.55 17.67
C LEU A 183 0.09 3.74 18.61
N ALA A 184 -0.13 2.48 18.28
CA ALA A 184 -0.95 1.59 19.08
C ALA A 184 -0.30 0.22 19.25
N GLU A 185 -0.64 -0.47 20.33
CA GLU A 185 -0.25 -1.87 20.45
C GLU A 185 -1.06 -2.74 19.47
N ILE A 186 -0.48 -3.84 19.02
CA ILE A 186 -1.07 -4.69 17.98
C ILE A 186 -2.02 -5.76 18.54
N LYS A 187 -1.89 -6.16 19.82
CA LYS A 187 -2.66 -7.23 20.41
C LYS A 187 -3.97 -6.73 21.02
N GLY A 188 -5.06 -7.13 20.41
CA GLY A 188 -6.38 -7.02 21.01
C GLY A 188 -7.03 -5.64 20.89
N ARG A 189 -6.85 -4.75 21.84
CA ARG A 189 -7.64 -3.52 21.92
C ARG A 189 -7.05 -2.31 21.19
N HIS A 190 -5.91 -2.47 20.57
CA HIS A 190 -5.19 -1.38 19.91
C HIS A 190 -5.02 -0.15 20.84
N LEU A 191 -4.53 -0.40 22.04
CA LEU A 191 -4.35 0.65 23.03
C LEU A 191 -3.34 1.68 22.51
N PRO A 192 -3.64 2.97 22.61
CA PRO A 192 -2.72 4.02 22.21
C PRO A 192 -1.47 4.00 23.08
N LEU A 193 -0.31 4.11 22.44
CA LEU A 193 1.00 4.16 23.09
C LEU A 193 1.64 5.55 23.01
N GLY A 194 1.35 6.29 21.94
CA GLY A 194 1.94 7.58 21.67
C GLY A 194 1.59 8.08 20.27
N GLU A 195 2.34 9.04 19.79
CA GLU A 195 2.16 9.66 18.49
C GLU A 195 3.53 9.99 17.91
N THR A 196 3.67 9.83 16.60
CA THR A 196 4.78 10.32 15.80
C THR A 196 4.24 11.10 14.59
N ASN A 197 5.03 11.33 13.57
CA ASN A 197 4.62 11.99 12.34
C ASN A 197 5.22 11.29 11.10
N TYR A 198 4.75 11.68 9.92
CA TYR A 198 5.20 11.09 8.66
C TYR A 198 6.66 11.39 8.33
N LYS A 199 7.19 12.54 8.75
CA LYS A 199 8.58 12.89 8.55
C LYS A 199 9.50 11.88 9.25
N GLU A 200 9.25 11.61 10.52
CA GLU A 200 10.01 10.61 11.29
C GLU A 200 9.93 9.20 10.71
N MET A 201 8.84 8.89 10.04
CA MET A 201 8.64 7.56 9.45
C MET A 201 9.28 7.38 8.07
N TRP A 202 9.51 8.47 7.33
CA TRP A 202 9.89 8.38 5.91
C TRP A 202 11.13 9.18 5.52
N GLU A 203 11.44 10.26 6.20
CA GLU A 203 12.52 11.15 5.79
C GLU A 203 13.89 10.52 6.08
N GLY A 204 14.73 10.47 5.06
CA GLY A 204 16.08 9.91 5.17
C GLY A 204 16.16 8.39 5.12
N TYR A 205 15.05 7.69 4.92
CA TYR A 205 15.02 6.24 4.88
C TYR A 205 14.79 5.71 3.46
N ASP A 206 15.23 4.46 3.25
CA ASP A 206 15.15 3.84 1.94
C ASP A 206 13.70 3.48 1.56
N LEU A 207 13.37 3.64 0.28
CA LEU A 207 12.07 3.27 -0.27
C LEU A 207 12.07 1.90 -0.96
N ARG A 208 13.25 1.30 -1.17
CA ARG A 208 13.42 -0.02 -1.80
C ARG A 208 14.63 -0.72 -1.22
N PRO A 209 14.57 -2.05 -1.05
CA PRO A 209 15.71 -2.84 -0.66
C PRO A 209 16.71 -2.99 -1.81
N GLN A 210 17.98 -3.12 -1.45
CA GLN A 210 19.04 -3.55 -2.34
C GLN A 210 19.35 -5.02 -2.06
N TYR A 211 19.37 -5.85 -3.11
CA TYR A 211 19.67 -7.27 -2.99
C TYR A 211 21.11 -7.56 -3.36
N GLY A 212 21.87 -8.07 -2.40
CA GLY A 212 23.25 -8.50 -2.57
C GLY A 212 23.35 -10.00 -2.82
N ARG A 213 23.39 -10.43 -4.08
CA ARG A 213 23.45 -11.85 -4.46
C ARG A 213 24.65 -12.59 -3.86
N SER A 214 25.77 -11.91 -3.66
CA SER A 214 26.98 -12.50 -3.06
C SER A 214 26.82 -12.84 -1.59
N LYS A 215 25.90 -12.22 -0.87
CA LYS A 215 25.58 -12.52 0.52
C LYS A 215 24.51 -13.62 0.65
N CYS A 216 23.82 -13.97 -0.43
CA CYS A 216 22.77 -14.98 -0.42
C CYS A 216 23.38 -16.38 -0.36
N SER A 217 23.11 -17.11 0.70
CA SER A 217 23.62 -18.49 0.92
C SER A 217 22.77 -19.57 0.25
N LYS A 218 21.72 -19.21 -0.49
CA LYS A 218 20.79 -20.16 -1.15
C LYS A 218 20.20 -21.18 -0.17
N CYS A 219 19.50 -20.67 0.82
CA CYS A 219 18.86 -21.52 1.83
C CYS A 219 17.91 -22.55 1.19
N ASP A 220 17.84 -23.77 1.73
CA ASP A 220 16.92 -24.83 1.26
C ASP A 220 15.45 -24.38 1.30
N SER A 221 15.08 -23.57 2.28
CA SER A 221 13.81 -22.85 2.37
C SER A 221 14.10 -21.38 2.61
N CYS A 222 13.72 -20.55 1.65
CA CYS A 222 13.96 -19.11 1.72
C CYS A 222 12.83 -18.42 2.44
N THR A 223 13.07 -17.98 3.68
CA THR A 223 12.08 -17.21 4.46
C THR A 223 11.54 -16.02 3.68
N ILE A 224 12.39 -15.34 2.89
CA ILE A 224 11.96 -14.13 2.17
C ILE A 224 10.97 -14.44 1.04
N GLU A 225 11.08 -15.59 0.37
CA GLU A 225 10.07 -16.00 -0.62
C GLU A 225 8.71 -16.26 0.04
N GLU A 226 8.69 -16.79 1.25
CA GLU A 226 7.46 -17.06 1.98
C GLU A 226 6.79 -15.79 2.48
N ILE A 227 7.58 -14.87 3.07
CA ILE A 227 7.05 -13.69 3.75
C ILE A 227 6.86 -12.47 2.84
N CYS A 228 7.47 -12.45 1.64
CA CYS A 228 7.34 -11.30 0.76
C CYS A 228 5.88 -11.05 0.39
N PRO A 229 5.28 -9.93 0.81
CA PRO A 229 3.83 -9.75 0.66
C PRO A 229 3.39 -9.61 -0.80
N THR A 230 4.28 -9.19 -1.69
CA THR A 230 3.98 -9.00 -3.11
C THR A 230 4.60 -10.07 -4.02
N ASN A 231 5.19 -11.12 -3.45
CA ASN A 231 5.96 -12.12 -4.21
C ASN A 231 7.05 -11.48 -5.11
N ALA A 232 7.64 -10.39 -4.63
CA ALA A 232 8.66 -9.66 -5.37
C ALA A 232 10.04 -10.38 -5.37
N PHE A 233 10.24 -11.33 -4.49
CA PHE A 233 11.46 -12.11 -4.43
C PHE A 233 11.19 -13.59 -4.69
N SER A 234 11.85 -14.15 -5.68
CA SER A 234 11.82 -15.57 -5.99
C SER A 234 13.06 -15.99 -6.80
N ASN A 235 13.50 -17.23 -6.63
CA ASN A 235 14.62 -17.79 -7.38
C ASN A 235 15.86 -16.86 -7.38
N GLU A 236 16.24 -16.36 -6.22
CA GLU A 236 17.39 -15.43 -6.06
C GLU A 236 17.29 -14.14 -6.90
N ARG A 237 16.09 -13.71 -7.22
CA ARG A 237 15.85 -12.47 -7.98
C ARG A 237 14.84 -11.58 -7.27
N LEU A 238 15.20 -10.33 -7.13
CA LEU A 238 14.30 -9.28 -6.64
C LEU A 238 13.69 -8.53 -7.82
N ASP A 239 12.39 -8.64 -7.96
CA ASP A 239 11.60 -7.89 -8.93
C ASP A 239 11.12 -6.56 -8.31
N LEU A 240 11.79 -5.47 -8.66
CA LEU A 240 11.44 -4.14 -8.17
C LEU A 240 10.12 -3.62 -8.74
N THR A 241 9.58 -4.23 -9.81
CA THR A 241 8.25 -3.87 -10.33
C THR A 241 7.13 -4.42 -9.46
N ARG A 242 7.40 -5.46 -8.68
CA ARG A 242 6.48 -6.04 -7.70
C ARG A 242 6.72 -5.50 -6.29
N CYS A 243 7.98 -5.19 -5.97
CA CYS A 243 8.35 -4.70 -4.65
C CYS A 243 7.73 -3.33 -4.37
N PHE A 244 7.11 -3.16 -3.22
CA PHE A 244 6.64 -1.84 -2.77
C PHE A 244 7.43 -1.28 -1.57
N GLY A 245 8.55 -1.93 -1.21
CA GLY A 245 9.48 -1.40 -0.23
C GLY A 245 9.02 -1.56 1.22
N CYS A 246 8.36 -2.66 1.56
CA CYS A 246 7.90 -2.89 2.93
C CYS A 246 9.02 -3.02 3.96
N GLY A 247 10.21 -3.53 3.59
CA GLY A 247 11.37 -3.67 4.48
C GLY A 247 11.52 -5.06 5.11
N LEU A 248 10.53 -5.94 5.06
CA LEU A 248 10.59 -7.25 5.72
C LEU A 248 11.83 -8.07 5.35
N CYS A 249 12.26 -8.01 4.10
CA CYS A 249 13.43 -8.78 3.65
C CYS A 249 14.72 -8.35 4.34
N ALA A 250 14.89 -7.07 4.65
CA ALA A 250 16.06 -6.56 5.35
C ALA A 250 16.10 -7.01 6.82
N HIS A 251 14.94 -7.20 7.45
CA HIS A 251 14.87 -7.63 8.84
C HIS A 251 14.91 -9.14 9.04
N PHE A 252 14.44 -9.92 8.06
CA PHE A 252 14.24 -11.36 8.23
C PHE A 252 15.15 -12.25 7.39
N CYS A 253 16.03 -11.68 6.56
CA CYS A 253 17.03 -12.46 5.85
C CYS A 253 18.16 -12.86 6.80
N LYS A 254 18.28 -14.15 7.07
CA LYS A 254 19.31 -14.69 7.99
C LYS A 254 20.76 -14.44 7.55
N ASN A 255 20.96 -14.06 6.28
CA ASN A 255 22.29 -13.89 5.69
C ASN A 255 22.56 -12.42 5.33
N ASP A 256 21.72 -11.49 5.78
CA ASP A 256 21.84 -10.06 5.48
C ASP A 256 22.01 -9.77 3.97
N ALA A 257 21.33 -10.57 3.14
CA ALA A 257 21.41 -10.42 1.69
C ALA A 257 20.56 -9.24 1.16
N PHE A 258 19.75 -8.62 2.01
CA PHE A 258 18.98 -7.44 1.67
C PHE A 258 19.39 -6.27 2.55
N ASP A 259 19.73 -5.16 1.93
CA ASP A 259 20.10 -3.92 2.60
C ASP A 259 18.97 -2.90 2.39
N MET A 260 18.40 -2.39 3.48
CA MET A 260 17.38 -1.35 3.48
C MET A 260 17.30 -0.70 4.85
N ASN A 261 17.61 0.57 4.90
CA ASN A 261 17.38 1.35 6.10
C ASN A 261 15.89 1.74 6.19
N THR A 262 15.14 1.04 7.04
CA THR A 262 13.72 1.34 7.30
C THR A 262 13.52 2.36 8.40
N GLY A 263 14.55 2.64 9.20
CA GLY A 263 14.51 3.59 10.31
C GLY A 263 13.95 3.01 11.59
N ASP A 264 13.82 3.88 12.55
CA ASP A 264 13.26 3.62 13.87
C ASP A 264 12.48 4.84 14.36
N VAL A 265 11.78 4.69 15.47
CA VAL A 265 11.02 5.78 16.10
C VAL A 265 11.29 5.78 17.60
N ASP A 266 11.58 6.95 18.14
CA ASP A 266 11.67 7.16 19.56
C ASP A 266 10.28 7.38 20.17
N LEU A 267 9.92 6.54 21.13
CA LEU A 267 8.64 6.58 21.83
C LEU A 267 8.85 6.88 23.30
N GLU A 268 7.96 7.71 23.85
CA GLU A 268 7.82 7.82 25.28
C GLU A 268 6.72 6.87 25.79
N ILE A 269 7.11 5.83 26.49
CA ILE A 269 6.19 4.86 27.07
C ILE A 269 6.33 4.89 28.59
N LYS A 270 5.28 5.37 29.26
CA LYS A 270 5.22 5.49 30.75
C LYS A 270 6.42 6.26 31.33
N GLY A 271 6.81 7.33 30.66
CA GLY A 271 7.94 8.18 31.09
C GLY A 271 9.33 7.65 30.72
N ASN A 272 9.42 6.56 29.98
CA ASN A 272 10.68 6.03 29.48
C ASN A 272 10.78 6.26 27.98
N GLN A 273 11.95 6.73 27.52
CA GLN A 273 12.26 6.78 26.10
C GLN A 273 12.63 5.39 25.61
N VAL A 274 11.99 4.93 24.56
CA VAL A 274 12.21 3.62 23.93
C VAL A 274 12.34 3.82 22.43
N ASN A 275 13.49 3.42 21.87
CA ASN A 275 13.69 3.38 20.44
C ASN A 275 13.13 2.08 19.87
N VAL A 276 12.28 2.15 18.85
CA VAL A 276 11.61 0.99 18.25
C VAL A 276 11.87 0.96 16.76
N PRO A 277 12.49 -0.11 16.21
CA PRO A 277 12.77 -0.22 14.79
C PRO A 277 11.49 -0.37 13.97
N ILE A 278 11.49 0.22 12.77
CA ILE A 278 10.42 0.05 11.80
C ILE A 278 10.68 -1.23 11.01
N ILE A 279 9.91 -2.28 11.28
CA ILE A 279 10.09 -3.59 10.66
C ILE A 279 9.38 -3.68 9.30
N CYS A 280 8.24 -3.02 9.17
CA CYS A 280 7.42 -3.14 7.96
C CYS A 280 6.63 -1.87 7.70
N ARG A 281 6.61 -1.45 6.44
CA ARG A 281 5.76 -0.38 5.92
C ARG A 281 4.76 -0.94 4.93
N GLN A 282 3.59 -0.30 4.80
CA GLN A 282 2.54 -0.73 3.88
C GLN A 282 2.14 0.30 2.85
N SER A 283 2.83 1.38 2.79
CA SER A 283 2.60 2.43 1.81
C SER A 283 3.76 2.47 0.81
N ASP A 284 3.44 2.62 -0.47
CA ASP A 284 4.43 2.75 -1.52
C ASP A 284 4.58 4.20 -1.96
N ARG A 285 5.33 4.97 -1.21
CA ARG A 285 5.61 6.37 -1.53
C ARG A 285 6.27 6.57 -2.89
N LEU A 286 7.11 5.64 -3.30
CA LEU A 286 7.81 5.76 -4.59
C LEU A 286 6.83 5.72 -5.76
N ARG A 287 5.86 4.79 -5.73
CA ARG A 287 4.81 4.72 -6.77
C ARG A 287 3.88 5.92 -6.70
N GLY A 288 3.46 6.32 -5.49
CA GLY A 288 2.66 7.53 -5.30
C GLY A 288 3.32 8.77 -5.88
N ASN A 289 4.59 9.00 -5.56
CA ASN A 289 5.35 10.13 -6.08
C ASN A 289 5.52 10.08 -7.62
N LYS A 290 5.79 8.89 -8.18
CA LYS A 290 5.90 8.73 -9.63
C LYS A 290 4.58 9.05 -10.34
N LEU A 291 3.46 8.52 -9.83
CA LEU A 291 2.16 8.77 -10.45
C LEU A 291 1.73 10.23 -10.32
N SER A 292 1.99 10.86 -9.18
CA SER A 292 1.71 12.29 -8.97
C SER A 292 2.54 13.17 -9.92
N ASN A 293 3.82 12.84 -10.10
CA ASN A 293 4.67 13.54 -11.06
C ASN A 293 4.23 13.30 -12.52
N GLN A 294 3.74 12.12 -12.85
CA GLN A 294 3.15 11.83 -14.15
C GLN A 294 1.91 12.69 -14.38
N LEU A 295 0.99 12.75 -13.41
CA LEU A 295 -0.21 13.59 -13.49
C LEU A 295 0.16 15.07 -13.66
N LYS A 296 1.11 15.57 -12.85
CA LYS A 296 1.61 16.93 -12.97
C LYS A 296 2.10 17.23 -14.38
N LYS A 297 2.91 16.35 -14.97
CA LYS A 297 3.43 16.51 -16.32
C LYS A 297 2.30 16.53 -17.36
N LEU A 298 1.32 15.64 -17.26
CA LEU A 298 0.19 15.59 -18.17
C LEU A 298 -0.67 16.86 -18.11
N ILE A 299 -0.80 17.48 -16.93
CA ILE A 299 -1.47 18.76 -16.76
C ILE A 299 -0.64 19.89 -17.42
N GLU A 300 0.66 19.93 -17.18
CA GLU A 300 1.57 20.93 -17.75
C GLU A 300 1.63 20.87 -19.29
N THR A 301 1.53 19.66 -19.87
CA THR A 301 1.49 19.45 -21.32
C THR A 301 0.10 19.55 -21.94
N GLN A 302 -0.93 19.83 -21.13
CA GLN A 302 -2.34 19.91 -21.56
C GLN A 302 -2.92 18.60 -22.11
N GLU A 303 -2.28 17.48 -21.81
CA GLU A 303 -2.76 16.12 -22.13
C GLU A 303 -3.81 15.65 -21.11
N PHE A 304 -3.82 16.24 -19.93
CA PHE A 304 -4.82 16.01 -18.89
C PHE A 304 -5.52 17.33 -18.55
N THR A 305 -6.85 17.36 -18.71
CA THR A 305 -7.69 18.53 -18.39
C THR A 305 -8.33 18.33 -17.02
N LEU A 306 -8.28 19.35 -16.18
CA LEU A 306 -8.91 19.37 -14.85
C LEU A 306 -10.44 19.46 -14.94
#